data_65ea1fc2368c4fbe186b9186bcbc1ef8
#
_entry.id   65ea1fc2368c4fbe186b9186bcbc1ef8
#
_cell.length_a   1.000
_cell.length_b   1.000
_cell.length_c   1.000
_cell.angle_alpha   90.00
_cell.angle_beta   90.00
_cell.angle_gamma   90.00
#
_symmetry.space_group_name_H-M   'P 1'
#
loop_
_entity.id
_entity.type
_entity.pdbx_description
1 polymer ?
#
loop_
_entity_poly.entity_id
_entity_poly.type
_entity_poly.pdbx_seq_one_letter_code
_entity_poly.pdbx_strand_id
1 'polypeptide(L)'
;MTKKVTPRLVMAILSAGMLSFLGILDETATTVTFPILTRDFAITTDQVQWVNPLVLLVIATIVPISSQIRLRIPTKKIFILGVSLFILGLLIDIVTPWFDLLLVGRALQGIGTGIGLPLMYNIILAEVPKEKLGFMMGIGTMITACAVAFGPVFGGIVTDALNWRWIFIISLFLIVISLLTGIYSIRQINPLQKVKIKYGQWLSLAVALVCLMLGFTRIAKYSFLSVPVLGFLVLGIISLLIWLKISWSDKEALISPQLFKNLRFSMQLIAYCFAKIATLALGFIFPIYVQAVNHGSVSLAGWITFPGAVINALMAALAGKLLDKKGARLPIIIGVIASLTSLILMNILAPLSSIAIVLLYVLYYGGYGMCFGSLMTSGLITLSKANHAQGNAIFNTLQQFSGALGTALAGTLIAIAQNNHVGNGTAIGSKWTFMVLLVLIIVNLVLALVFVPKKKSK
;
A
#
# COMPACT_ATOMS: atom_id res chain seq x y z
N MET A 1 18.72 31.94 -10.78
CA MET A 1 17.46 31.93 -11.55
C MET A 1 16.34 31.47 -10.62
N THR A 2 15.33 32.28 -10.41
CA THR A 2 14.13 31.93 -9.63
C THR A 2 13.38 30.82 -10.38
N LYS A 3 13.31 29.61 -9.79
CA LYS A 3 12.51 28.51 -10.35
C LYS A 3 11.06 28.98 -10.44
N LYS A 4 10.42 28.82 -11.59
CA LYS A 4 9.00 29.12 -11.78
C LYS A 4 8.24 27.82 -12.06
N VAL A 5 7.02 27.69 -11.55
CA VAL A 5 6.12 26.59 -11.93
C VAL A 5 5.65 26.86 -13.35
N THR A 6 6.18 26.10 -14.29
CA THR A 6 5.81 26.20 -15.71
C THR A 6 4.77 25.14 -16.08
N PRO A 7 3.93 25.35 -17.11
CA PRO A 7 3.00 24.33 -17.59
C PRO A 7 3.70 22.99 -17.90
N ARG A 8 4.91 23.04 -18.42
CA ARG A 8 5.72 21.85 -18.70
C ARG A 8 6.08 21.07 -17.42
N LEU A 9 6.41 21.76 -16.32
CA LEU A 9 6.68 21.13 -15.03
C LEU A 9 5.42 20.46 -14.47
N VAL A 10 4.28 21.14 -14.57
CA VAL A 10 2.97 20.57 -14.16
C VAL A 10 2.68 19.31 -14.97
N MET A 11 2.85 19.33 -16.29
CA MET A 11 2.71 18.15 -17.15
C MET A 11 3.65 17.01 -16.74
N ALA A 12 4.91 17.30 -16.39
CA ALA A 12 5.86 16.28 -15.93
C ALA A 12 5.41 15.63 -14.60
N ILE A 13 4.91 16.44 -13.66
CA ILE A 13 4.38 15.95 -12.37
C ILE A 13 3.13 15.11 -12.61
N LEU A 14 2.21 15.57 -13.44
CA LEU A 14 0.98 14.84 -13.76
C LEU A 14 1.27 13.54 -14.50
N SER A 15 2.23 13.52 -15.43
CA SER A 15 2.61 12.28 -16.13
C SER A 15 3.23 11.24 -15.19
N ALA A 16 4.15 11.64 -14.31
CA ALA A 16 4.72 10.74 -13.33
C ALA A 16 3.66 10.33 -12.27
N GLY A 17 2.78 11.27 -11.91
CA GLY A 17 1.66 11.05 -10.99
C GLY A 17 0.61 10.09 -11.55
N MET A 18 0.36 10.12 -12.86
CA MET A 18 -0.60 9.22 -13.53
C MET A 18 -0.16 7.76 -13.44
N LEU A 19 1.14 7.47 -13.57
CA LEU A 19 1.66 6.11 -13.37
C LEU A 19 1.38 5.60 -11.95
N SER A 20 1.56 6.46 -10.95
CA SER A 20 1.24 6.13 -9.55
C SER A 20 -0.26 6.02 -9.31
N PHE A 21 -1.04 6.93 -9.91
CA PHE A 21 -2.49 6.96 -9.81
C PHE A 21 -3.09 5.67 -10.37
N LEU A 22 -2.74 5.30 -11.60
CA LEU A 22 -3.28 4.11 -12.25
C LEU A 22 -2.84 2.82 -11.54
N GLY A 23 -1.59 2.76 -11.07
CA GLY A 23 -1.12 1.61 -10.29
C GLY A 23 -1.93 1.38 -9.02
N ILE A 24 -2.28 2.44 -8.27
CA ILE A 24 -3.10 2.37 -7.07
C ILE A 24 -4.58 2.18 -7.43
N LEU A 25 -5.06 2.81 -8.50
CA LEU A 25 -6.43 2.66 -8.98
C LEU A 25 -6.70 1.21 -9.37
N ASP A 26 -5.84 0.60 -10.18
CA ASP A 26 -5.98 -0.78 -10.65
C ASP A 26 -5.85 -1.78 -9.49
N GLU A 27 -4.97 -1.50 -8.50
CA GLU A 27 -4.86 -2.30 -7.28
C GLU A 27 -6.18 -2.31 -6.50
N THR A 28 -6.76 -1.14 -6.28
CA THR A 28 -7.99 -1.02 -5.48
C THR A 28 -9.25 -1.39 -6.27
N ALA A 29 -9.29 -1.14 -7.59
CA ALA A 29 -10.38 -1.53 -8.48
C ALA A 29 -10.49 -3.06 -8.61
N THR A 30 -9.38 -3.77 -8.70
CA THR A 30 -9.43 -5.23 -8.80
C THR A 30 -9.90 -5.92 -7.51
N THR A 31 -9.87 -5.25 -6.37
CA THR A 31 -10.35 -5.84 -5.10
C THR A 31 -11.84 -6.22 -5.16
N VAL A 32 -12.67 -5.41 -5.83
CA VAL A 32 -14.11 -5.69 -5.96
C VAL A 32 -14.42 -6.80 -6.99
N THR A 33 -13.45 -7.15 -7.84
CA THR A 33 -13.62 -8.18 -8.87
C THR A 33 -13.25 -9.58 -8.39
N PHE A 34 -12.72 -9.76 -7.19
CA PHE A 34 -12.21 -11.06 -6.70
C PHE A 34 -13.22 -12.21 -6.79
N PRO A 35 -14.51 -12.06 -6.41
CA PRO A 35 -15.49 -13.13 -6.57
C PRO A 35 -15.72 -13.52 -8.05
N ILE A 36 -15.60 -12.57 -8.97
CA ILE A 36 -15.72 -12.84 -10.40
C ILE A 36 -14.48 -13.56 -10.92
N LEU A 37 -13.26 -13.09 -10.52
CA LEU A 37 -12.01 -13.76 -10.90
C LEU A 37 -11.93 -15.19 -10.38
N THR A 38 -12.43 -15.47 -9.15
CA THR A 38 -12.53 -16.83 -8.62
C THR A 38 -13.37 -17.74 -9.51
N ARG A 39 -14.49 -17.23 -9.98
CA ARG A 39 -15.39 -17.96 -10.88
C ARG A 39 -14.80 -18.11 -12.28
N ASP A 40 -14.32 -17.01 -12.89
CA ASP A 40 -13.87 -16.99 -14.29
C ASP A 40 -12.60 -17.84 -14.52
N PHE A 41 -11.70 -17.89 -13.53
CA PHE A 41 -10.49 -18.71 -13.58
C PHE A 41 -10.63 -20.06 -12.86
N ALA A 42 -11.80 -20.37 -12.27
CA ALA A 42 -12.05 -21.56 -11.47
C ALA A 42 -11.00 -21.81 -10.37
N ILE A 43 -10.63 -20.73 -9.65
CA ILE A 43 -9.62 -20.71 -8.58
C ILE A 43 -10.24 -20.49 -7.20
N THR A 44 -9.46 -20.75 -6.17
CA THR A 44 -9.88 -20.59 -4.78
C THR A 44 -9.57 -19.18 -4.23
N THR A 45 -10.16 -18.85 -3.07
CA THR A 45 -9.95 -17.53 -2.43
C THR A 45 -8.49 -17.33 -2.01
N ASP A 46 -7.78 -18.39 -1.61
CA ASP A 46 -6.35 -18.34 -1.29
C ASP A 46 -5.46 -18.10 -2.50
N GLN A 47 -5.94 -18.37 -3.69
CA GLN A 47 -5.24 -18.05 -4.94
C GLN A 47 -5.53 -16.62 -5.39
N VAL A 48 -6.82 -16.22 -5.48
CA VAL A 48 -7.18 -14.88 -5.96
C VAL A 48 -6.65 -13.75 -5.06
N GLN A 49 -6.49 -14.01 -3.77
CA GLN A 49 -5.91 -13.02 -2.86
C GLN A 49 -4.53 -12.51 -3.30
N TRP A 50 -3.77 -13.26 -4.12
CA TRP A 50 -2.44 -12.87 -4.59
C TRP A 50 -2.42 -11.70 -5.58
N VAL A 51 -3.53 -11.38 -6.21
CA VAL A 51 -3.64 -10.32 -7.23
C VAL A 51 -3.11 -8.98 -6.70
N ASN A 52 -3.46 -8.58 -5.47
CA ASN A 52 -3.01 -7.31 -4.89
C ASN A 52 -1.74 -7.42 -4.04
N PRO A 53 -1.59 -8.40 -3.13
CA PRO A 53 -0.35 -8.59 -2.39
C PRO A 53 0.90 -8.71 -3.25
N LEU A 54 0.79 -9.33 -4.43
CA LEU A 54 1.91 -9.43 -5.36
C LEU A 54 2.37 -8.04 -5.84
N VAL A 55 1.44 -7.17 -6.23
CA VAL A 55 1.74 -5.79 -6.65
C VAL A 55 2.44 -5.04 -5.51
N LEU A 56 1.86 -5.07 -4.30
CA LEU A 56 2.41 -4.39 -3.13
C LEU A 56 3.78 -4.94 -2.73
N LEU A 57 3.96 -6.25 -2.81
CA LEU A 57 5.24 -6.91 -2.54
C LEU A 57 6.31 -6.50 -3.55
N VAL A 58 5.99 -6.45 -4.82
CA VAL A 58 6.89 -5.96 -5.88
C VAL A 58 7.23 -4.49 -5.63
N ILE A 59 6.25 -3.64 -5.32
CA ILE A 59 6.50 -2.23 -4.97
C ILE A 59 7.44 -2.14 -3.76
N ALA A 60 7.22 -2.97 -2.71
CA ALA A 60 8.07 -3.01 -1.51
C ALA A 60 9.52 -3.35 -1.83
N THR A 61 9.77 -4.19 -2.84
CA THR A 61 11.13 -4.54 -3.28
C THR A 61 11.76 -3.46 -4.18
N ILE A 62 10.98 -2.77 -5.00
CA ILE A 62 11.47 -1.77 -5.96
C ILE A 62 11.75 -0.41 -5.30
N VAL A 63 10.93 0.01 -4.35
CA VAL A 63 11.07 1.33 -3.69
C VAL A 63 12.46 1.56 -3.09
N PRO A 64 13.08 0.63 -2.34
CA PRO A 64 14.41 0.85 -1.78
C PRO A 64 15.49 1.11 -2.85
N ILE A 65 15.50 0.31 -3.91
CA ILE A 65 16.52 0.42 -4.96
C ILE A 65 16.29 1.61 -5.90
N SER A 66 15.04 2.10 -6.00
CA SER A 66 14.67 3.19 -6.92
C SER A 66 15.48 4.47 -6.66
N SER A 67 15.87 4.72 -5.41
CA SER A 67 16.68 5.87 -5.02
C SER A 67 18.09 5.85 -5.66
N GLN A 68 18.74 4.68 -5.72
CA GLN A 68 20.05 4.50 -6.33
C GLN A 68 19.97 4.44 -7.86
N ILE A 69 18.94 3.79 -8.40
CA ILE A 69 18.69 3.75 -9.85
C ILE A 69 18.56 5.17 -10.42
N ARG A 70 17.86 6.05 -9.71
CA ARG A 70 17.67 7.46 -10.09
C ARG A 70 18.96 8.27 -10.19
N LEU A 71 19.95 7.97 -9.36
CA LEU A 71 21.25 8.65 -9.42
C LEU A 71 22.09 8.22 -10.62
N ARG A 72 21.84 7.03 -11.18
CA ARG A 72 22.62 6.40 -12.23
C ARG A 72 22.00 6.48 -13.62
N ILE A 73 20.67 6.46 -13.69
CA ILE A 73 19.92 6.43 -14.95
C ILE A 73 19.20 7.76 -15.15
N PRO A 74 19.19 8.32 -16.41
CA PRO A 74 18.45 9.53 -16.71
C PRO A 74 16.96 9.45 -16.32
N THR A 75 16.46 10.52 -15.71
CA THR A 75 15.06 10.60 -15.20
C THR A 75 14.03 10.20 -16.25
N LYS A 76 14.20 10.69 -17.49
CA LYS A 76 13.31 10.37 -18.62
C LYS A 76 13.34 8.86 -18.95
N LYS A 77 14.53 8.22 -18.94
CA LYS A 77 14.65 6.78 -19.20
C LYS A 77 13.98 5.94 -18.11
N ILE A 78 14.10 6.36 -16.84
CA ILE A 78 13.42 5.70 -15.73
C ILE A 78 11.90 5.78 -15.89
N PHE A 79 11.37 6.94 -16.26
CA PHE A 79 9.95 7.13 -16.53
C PHE A 79 9.48 6.22 -17.66
N ILE A 80 10.16 6.24 -18.81
CA ILE A 80 9.81 5.39 -19.96
C ILE A 80 9.84 3.91 -19.56
N LEU A 81 10.88 3.46 -18.86
CA LEU A 81 10.98 2.07 -18.40
C LEU A 81 9.81 1.69 -17.50
N GLY A 82 9.49 2.52 -16.49
CA GLY A 82 8.38 2.26 -15.58
C GLY A 82 7.03 2.18 -16.29
N VAL A 83 6.75 3.14 -17.19
CA VAL A 83 5.50 3.16 -17.97
C VAL A 83 5.45 2.00 -18.97
N SER A 84 6.55 1.66 -19.65
CA SER A 84 6.57 0.53 -20.59
C SER A 84 6.31 -0.80 -19.90
N LEU A 85 6.88 -1.03 -18.71
CA LEU A 85 6.61 -2.22 -17.92
C LEU A 85 5.14 -2.26 -17.44
N PHE A 86 4.59 -1.12 -17.04
CA PHE A 86 3.19 -1.00 -16.65
C PHE A 86 2.26 -1.31 -17.83
N ILE A 87 2.52 -0.74 -19.01
CA ILE A 87 1.77 -1.02 -20.26
C ILE A 87 1.84 -2.51 -20.61
N LEU A 88 3.03 -3.10 -20.56
CA LEU A 88 3.19 -4.53 -20.84
C LEU A 88 2.36 -5.38 -19.86
N GLY A 89 2.35 -5.03 -18.58
CA GLY A 89 1.51 -5.67 -17.58
C GLY A 89 0.01 -5.55 -17.91
N LEU A 90 -0.45 -4.35 -18.29
CA LEU A 90 -1.84 -4.13 -18.70
C LEU A 90 -2.22 -4.97 -19.91
N LEU A 91 -1.37 -5.01 -20.95
CA LEU A 91 -1.62 -5.80 -22.16
C LEU A 91 -1.75 -7.29 -21.82
N ILE A 92 -0.89 -7.81 -20.95
CA ILE A 92 -0.99 -9.18 -20.47
C ILE A 92 -2.32 -9.42 -19.76
N ASP A 93 -2.72 -8.53 -18.84
CA ASP A 93 -3.94 -8.69 -18.04
C ASP A 93 -5.23 -8.59 -18.89
N ILE A 94 -5.20 -7.82 -19.98
CA ILE A 94 -6.33 -7.69 -20.92
C ILE A 94 -6.57 -9.02 -21.67
N VAL A 95 -5.50 -9.69 -22.12
CA VAL A 95 -5.62 -10.86 -23.00
C VAL A 95 -5.51 -12.20 -22.26
N THR A 96 -5.20 -12.17 -20.96
CA THR A 96 -4.87 -13.39 -20.21
C THR A 96 -6.00 -14.41 -20.21
N PRO A 97 -5.72 -15.68 -20.58
CA PRO A 97 -6.67 -16.77 -20.47
C PRO A 97 -6.56 -17.58 -19.18
N TRP A 98 -5.49 -17.42 -18.40
CA TRP A 98 -5.25 -18.14 -17.14
C TRP A 98 -4.66 -17.25 -16.05
N PHE A 99 -4.91 -17.65 -14.81
CA PHE A 99 -4.63 -16.84 -13.63
C PHE A 99 -3.14 -16.53 -13.40
N ASP A 100 -2.24 -17.50 -13.64
CA ASP A 100 -0.80 -17.28 -13.43
C ASP A 100 -0.25 -16.18 -14.35
N LEU A 101 -0.78 -16.07 -15.57
CA LEU A 101 -0.40 -15.00 -16.49
C LEU A 101 -0.91 -13.63 -16.01
N LEU A 102 -2.10 -13.58 -15.39
CA LEU A 102 -2.59 -12.37 -14.70
C LEU A 102 -1.59 -11.92 -13.62
N LEU A 103 -1.08 -12.85 -12.82
CA LEU A 103 -0.09 -12.52 -11.79
C LEU A 103 1.21 -11.96 -12.38
N VAL A 104 1.65 -12.45 -13.56
CA VAL A 104 2.81 -11.87 -14.27
C VAL A 104 2.53 -10.43 -14.68
N GLY A 105 1.35 -10.15 -15.27
CA GLY A 105 0.93 -8.79 -15.62
C GLY A 105 0.91 -7.87 -14.39
N ARG A 106 0.34 -8.34 -13.29
CA ARG A 106 0.30 -7.61 -12.00
C ARG A 106 1.69 -7.32 -11.44
N ALA A 107 2.63 -8.28 -11.54
CA ALA A 107 4.02 -8.04 -11.12
C ALA A 107 4.69 -6.92 -11.94
N LEU A 108 4.50 -6.91 -13.27
CA LEU A 108 5.02 -5.85 -14.14
C LEU A 108 4.41 -4.48 -13.82
N GLN A 109 3.09 -4.42 -13.53
CA GLN A 109 2.44 -3.21 -13.05
C GLN A 109 3.03 -2.74 -11.71
N GLY A 110 3.31 -3.67 -10.79
CA GLY A 110 3.97 -3.39 -9.52
C GLY A 110 5.35 -2.75 -9.68
N ILE A 111 6.17 -3.23 -10.65
CA ILE A 111 7.47 -2.61 -10.96
C ILE A 111 7.27 -1.18 -11.45
N GLY A 112 6.36 -0.97 -12.40
CA GLY A 112 6.05 0.35 -12.94
C GLY A 112 5.61 1.33 -11.85
N THR A 113 4.66 0.92 -11.02
CA THR A 113 4.13 1.73 -9.90
C THR A 113 5.22 2.04 -8.86
N GLY A 114 6.06 1.06 -8.52
CA GLY A 114 7.19 1.21 -7.59
C GLY A 114 8.24 2.21 -8.07
N ILE A 115 8.35 2.41 -9.39
CA ILE A 115 9.16 3.47 -9.99
C ILE A 115 8.43 4.81 -9.98
N GLY A 116 7.14 4.83 -10.31
CA GLY A 116 6.33 6.03 -10.49
C GLY A 116 6.17 6.87 -9.23
N LEU A 117 5.85 6.22 -8.11
CA LEU A 117 5.62 6.89 -6.83
C LEU A 117 6.79 7.78 -6.38
N PRO A 118 8.02 7.24 -6.24
CA PRO A 118 9.16 8.07 -5.87
C PRO A 118 9.52 9.11 -6.95
N LEU A 119 9.29 8.79 -8.23
CA LEU A 119 9.63 9.67 -9.34
C LEU A 119 8.82 10.96 -9.30
N MET A 120 7.51 10.89 -9.10
CA MET A 120 6.63 12.06 -8.97
C MET A 120 7.11 13.00 -7.86
N TYR A 121 7.31 12.47 -6.65
CA TYR A 121 7.77 13.28 -5.53
C TYR A 121 9.16 13.87 -5.73
N ASN A 122 10.04 13.15 -6.40
CA ASN A 122 11.39 13.63 -6.73
C ASN A 122 11.37 14.79 -7.72
N ILE A 123 10.49 14.75 -8.74
CA ILE A 123 10.31 15.88 -9.68
C ILE A 123 9.82 17.12 -8.90
N ILE A 124 8.85 16.95 -8.01
CA ILE A 124 8.32 18.03 -7.17
C ILE A 124 9.43 18.63 -6.30
N LEU A 125 10.18 17.82 -5.56
CA LEU A 125 11.24 18.27 -4.66
C LEU A 125 12.37 18.99 -5.36
N ALA A 126 12.72 18.56 -6.58
CA ALA A 126 13.86 19.10 -7.30
C ALA A 126 13.54 20.34 -8.13
N GLU A 127 12.35 20.44 -8.72
CA GLU A 127 12.03 21.46 -9.72
C GLU A 127 11.07 22.55 -9.22
N VAL A 128 10.27 22.27 -8.17
CA VAL A 128 9.30 23.23 -7.65
C VAL A 128 9.99 24.29 -6.74
N PRO A 129 9.64 25.59 -6.85
CA PRO A 129 10.10 26.62 -5.94
C PRO A 129 9.72 26.33 -4.49
N LYS A 130 10.59 26.72 -3.54
CA LYS A 130 10.37 26.45 -2.10
C LYS A 130 9.03 27.00 -1.58
N GLU A 131 8.59 28.15 -2.10
CA GLU A 131 7.35 28.84 -1.73
C GLU A 131 6.10 28.06 -2.13
N LYS A 132 6.18 27.22 -3.16
CA LYS A 132 5.07 26.40 -3.69
C LYS A 132 5.26 24.90 -3.43
N LEU A 133 6.34 24.52 -2.76
CA LEU A 133 6.69 23.12 -2.56
C LEU A 133 5.61 22.36 -1.77
N GLY A 134 5.13 22.94 -0.67
CA GLY A 134 4.08 22.33 0.14
C GLY A 134 2.77 22.11 -0.61
N PHE A 135 2.36 23.10 -1.43
CA PHE A 135 1.17 22.99 -2.25
C PHE A 135 1.27 21.86 -3.30
N MET A 136 2.42 21.79 -4.01
CA MET A 136 2.64 20.77 -5.04
C MET A 136 2.82 19.36 -4.44
N MET A 137 3.43 19.24 -3.26
CA MET A 137 3.46 17.98 -2.50
C MET A 137 2.06 17.54 -2.09
N GLY A 138 1.20 18.49 -1.70
CA GLY A 138 -0.21 18.25 -1.44
C GLY A 138 -0.96 17.71 -2.67
N ILE A 139 -0.71 18.28 -3.85
CA ILE A 139 -1.27 17.75 -5.12
C ILE A 139 -0.81 16.30 -5.35
N GLY A 140 0.48 16.00 -5.18
CA GLY A 140 0.99 14.64 -5.32
C GLY A 140 0.30 13.65 -4.39
N THR A 141 0.09 14.04 -3.12
CA THR A 141 -0.64 13.23 -2.15
C THR A 141 -2.12 13.07 -2.51
N MET A 142 -2.74 14.15 -3.03
CA MET A 142 -4.14 14.11 -3.49
C MET A 142 -4.32 13.15 -4.65
N ILE A 143 -3.41 13.10 -5.62
CA ILE A 143 -3.44 12.15 -6.76
C ILE A 143 -3.51 10.72 -6.23
N THR A 144 -2.64 10.33 -5.29
CA THR A 144 -2.63 8.98 -4.73
C THR A 144 -3.85 8.68 -3.85
N ALA A 145 -4.33 9.66 -3.09
CA ALA A 145 -5.53 9.51 -2.26
C ALA A 145 -6.81 9.35 -3.10
N CYS A 146 -6.92 10.11 -4.19
CA CYS A 146 -8.03 9.96 -5.14
C CYS A 146 -8.04 8.56 -5.78
N ALA A 147 -6.88 8.01 -6.14
CA ALA A 147 -6.80 6.66 -6.69
C ALA A 147 -7.38 5.61 -5.73
N VAL A 148 -7.03 5.69 -4.44
CA VAL A 148 -7.57 4.79 -3.40
C VAL A 148 -9.09 4.96 -3.25
N ALA A 149 -9.59 6.20 -3.31
CA ALA A 149 -11.00 6.48 -3.12
C ALA A 149 -11.87 6.04 -4.31
N PHE A 150 -11.42 6.34 -5.53
CA PHE A 150 -12.17 6.05 -6.74
C PHE A 150 -12.01 4.63 -7.26
N GLY A 151 -10.93 3.93 -6.90
CA GLY A 151 -10.62 2.60 -7.42
C GLY A 151 -11.75 1.59 -7.26
N PRO A 152 -12.27 1.34 -6.05
CA PRO A 152 -13.34 0.37 -5.87
C PRO A 152 -14.65 0.74 -6.58
N VAL A 153 -14.98 2.04 -6.63
CA VAL A 153 -16.16 2.53 -7.36
C VAL A 153 -16.00 2.34 -8.87
N PHE A 154 -14.83 2.74 -9.39
CA PHE A 154 -14.48 2.55 -10.80
C PHE A 154 -14.49 1.05 -11.16
N GLY A 155 -13.83 0.21 -10.35
CA GLY A 155 -13.81 -1.24 -10.55
C GLY A 155 -15.21 -1.85 -10.52
N GLY A 156 -16.05 -1.43 -9.58
CA GLY A 156 -17.42 -1.90 -9.44
C GLY A 156 -18.29 -1.55 -10.65
N ILE A 157 -18.34 -0.27 -11.03
CA ILE A 157 -19.14 0.22 -12.17
C ILE A 157 -18.68 -0.42 -13.48
N VAL A 158 -17.38 -0.41 -13.75
CA VAL A 158 -16.82 -0.96 -14.99
C VAL A 158 -17.06 -2.46 -15.10
N THR A 159 -16.92 -3.19 -13.99
CA THR A 159 -17.10 -4.64 -14.00
C THR A 159 -18.58 -5.04 -14.17
N ASP A 160 -19.50 -4.33 -13.53
CA ASP A 160 -20.94 -4.57 -13.69
C ASP A 160 -21.44 -4.20 -15.10
N ALA A 161 -20.97 -3.08 -15.67
CA ALA A 161 -21.42 -2.59 -16.96
C ALA A 161 -20.81 -3.35 -18.15
N LEU A 162 -19.58 -3.79 -18.01
CA LEU A 162 -18.80 -4.41 -19.10
C LEU A 162 -18.21 -5.76 -18.67
N ASN A 163 -17.00 -5.77 -18.12
CA ASN A 163 -16.34 -6.87 -17.42
C ASN A 163 -15.05 -6.36 -16.78
N TRP A 164 -14.39 -7.17 -15.95
CA TRP A 164 -13.19 -6.79 -15.21
C TRP A 164 -11.98 -6.42 -16.11
N ARG A 165 -11.87 -6.95 -17.33
CA ARG A 165 -10.78 -6.61 -18.27
C ARG A 165 -10.79 -5.16 -18.70
N TRP A 166 -11.96 -4.53 -18.72
CA TRP A 166 -12.11 -3.11 -19.08
C TRP A 166 -11.44 -2.16 -18.09
N ILE A 167 -11.21 -2.57 -16.85
CA ILE A 167 -10.39 -1.82 -15.89
C ILE A 167 -9.02 -1.56 -16.52
N PHE A 168 -8.38 -2.60 -17.04
CA PHE A 168 -7.04 -2.54 -17.64
C PHE A 168 -7.04 -1.85 -19.02
N ILE A 169 -8.10 -2.00 -19.80
CA ILE A 169 -8.24 -1.32 -21.11
C ILE A 169 -8.30 0.20 -20.92
N ILE A 170 -9.11 0.67 -19.97
CA ILE A 170 -9.24 2.11 -19.68
C ILE A 170 -7.92 2.65 -19.14
N SER A 171 -7.29 1.92 -18.22
CA SER A 171 -5.97 2.27 -17.68
C SER A 171 -4.89 2.31 -18.77
N LEU A 172 -4.94 1.40 -19.75
CA LEU A 172 -4.02 1.40 -20.91
C LEU A 172 -4.15 2.68 -21.74
N PHE A 173 -5.36 3.11 -22.02
CA PHE A 173 -5.59 4.35 -22.75
C PHE A 173 -5.00 5.56 -22.00
N LEU A 174 -5.26 5.67 -20.70
CA LEU A 174 -4.79 6.78 -19.88
C LEU A 174 -3.27 6.79 -19.71
N ILE A 175 -2.63 5.63 -19.54
CA ILE A 175 -1.18 5.55 -19.37
C ILE A 175 -0.42 5.83 -20.67
N VAL A 176 -1.00 5.52 -21.84
CA VAL A 176 -0.42 5.89 -23.14
C VAL A 176 -0.40 7.42 -23.29
N ILE A 177 -1.48 8.13 -22.93
CA ILE A 177 -1.49 9.59 -22.88
C ILE A 177 -0.40 10.11 -21.94
N SER A 178 -0.27 9.50 -20.76
CA SER A 178 0.78 9.84 -19.80
C SER A 178 2.19 9.61 -20.37
N LEU A 179 2.41 8.55 -21.12
CA LEU A 179 3.69 8.27 -21.77
C LEU A 179 4.06 9.39 -22.75
N LEU A 180 3.14 9.75 -23.64
CA LEU A 180 3.38 10.78 -24.66
C LEU A 180 3.66 12.15 -24.02
N THR A 181 2.85 12.54 -23.05
CA THR A 181 3.03 13.81 -22.33
C THR A 181 4.32 13.82 -21.49
N GLY A 182 4.65 12.68 -20.86
CA GLY A 182 5.87 12.53 -20.05
C GLY A 182 7.15 12.54 -20.89
N ILE A 183 7.15 11.91 -22.06
CA ILE A 183 8.30 11.96 -23.01
C ILE A 183 8.61 13.41 -23.41
N TYR A 184 7.59 14.24 -23.60
CA TYR A 184 7.75 15.64 -23.94
C TYR A 184 8.16 16.51 -22.75
N SER A 185 7.58 16.27 -21.56
CA SER A 185 7.66 17.20 -20.42
C SER A 185 8.80 16.89 -19.44
N ILE A 186 9.13 15.60 -19.22
CA ILE A 186 10.14 15.20 -18.23
C ILE A 186 11.55 15.51 -18.71
N ARG A 187 12.29 16.25 -17.89
CA ARG A 187 13.70 16.60 -18.10
C ARG A 187 14.60 15.90 -17.09
N GLN A 188 15.92 15.94 -17.34
CA GLN A 188 16.90 15.50 -16.36
C GLN A 188 16.87 16.44 -15.15
N ILE A 189 16.69 15.86 -13.96
CA ILE A 189 16.50 16.62 -12.71
C ILE A 189 17.84 16.86 -12.01
N ASN A 190 18.62 15.80 -11.82
CA ASN A 190 19.89 15.84 -11.10
C ASN A 190 21.02 15.35 -12.00
N PRO A 191 22.26 15.83 -11.81
CA PRO A 191 23.41 15.25 -12.49
C PRO A 191 23.54 13.77 -12.13
N LEU A 192 23.90 12.96 -13.11
CA LEU A 192 24.13 11.53 -12.91
C LEU A 192 25.41 11.33 -12.10
N GLN A 193 25.36 10.37 -11.19
CA GLN A 193 26.47 10.01 -10.31
C GLN A 193 26.86 8.54 -10.52
N LYS A 194 28.13 8.23 -10.41
CA LYS A 194 28.65 6.86 -10.46
C LYS A 194 28.44 6.16 -9.09
N VAL A 195 27.20 5.97 -8.67
CA VAL A 195 26.88 5.27 -7.42
C VAL A 195 26.91 3.77 -7.67
N LYS A 196 27.55 3.01 -6.77
CA LYS A 196 27.48 1.53 -6.79
C LYS A 196 26.12 1.07 -6.30
N ILE A 197 25.37 0.36 -7.15
CA ILE A 197 24.09 -0.23 -6.74
C ILE A 197 24.38 -1.38 -5.78
N LYS A 198 23.73 -1.38 -4.63
CA LYS A 198 23.91 -2.36 -3.55
C LYS A 198 23.03 -3.60 -3.81
N TYR A 199 23.30 -4.33 -4.91
CA TYR A 199 22.51 -5.49 -5.32
C TYR A 199 22.37 -6.55 -4.23
N GLY A 200 23.44 -6.82 -3.44
CA GLY A 200 23.41 -7.80 -2.35
C GLY A 200 22.41 -7.42 -1.24
N GLN A 201 22.37 -6.13 -0.87
CA GLN A 201 21.42 -5.63 0.12
C GLN A 201 19.98 -5.66 -0.43
N TRP A 202 19.82 -5.28 -1.68
CA TRP A 202 18.51 -5.28 -2.34
C TRP A 202 17.97 -6.71 -2.49
N LEU A 203 18.76 -7.63 -3.04
CA LEU A 203 18.32 -8.99 -3.32
C LEU A 203 17.99 -9.75 -2.01
N SER A 204 18.85 -9.63 -0.99
CA SER A 204 18.59 -10.28 0.30
C SER A 204 17.33 -9.75 0.98
N LEU A 205 17.04 -8.44 0.91
CA LEU A 205 15.81 -7.87 1.42
C LEU A 205 14.60 -8.35 0.60
N ALA A 206 14.70 -8.33 -0.74
CA ALA A 206 13.62 -8.77 -1.62
C ALA A 206 13.27 -10.25 -1.38
N VAL A 207 14.27 -11.14 -1.33
CA VAL A 207 14.07 -12.56 -1.03
C VAL A 207 13.47 -12.74 0.36
N ALA A 208 13.91 -11.97 1.37
CA ALA A 208 13.33 -12.03 2.70
C ALA A 208 11.83 -11.71 2.68
N LEU A 209 11.43 -10.59 2.07
CA LEU A 209 10.03 -10.17 2.01
C LEU A 209 9.17 -11.18 1.23
N VAL A 210 9.65 -11.67 0.09
CA VAL A 210 8.95 -12.66 -0.73
C VAL A 210 8.78 -13.98 0.03
N CYS A 211 9.85 -14.50 0.62
CA CYS A 211 9.80 -15.78 1.32
C CYS A 211 8.92 -15.71 2.59
N LEU A 212 9.00 -14.62 3.37
CA LEU A 212 8.12 -14.43 4.52
C LEU A 212 6.64 -14.39 4.09
N MET A 213 6.34 -13.72 2.99
CA MET A 213 4.98 -13.65 2.44
C MET A 213 4.49 -15.01 1.96
N LEU A 214 5.32 -15.75 1.20
CA LEU A 214 5.01 -17.09 0.73
C LEU A 214 4.79 -18.08 1.88
N GLY A 215 5.64 -18.03 2.92
CA GLY A 215 5.47 -18.87 4.10
C GLY A 215 4.16 -18.58 4.82
N PHE A 216 3.82 -17.29 4.98
CA PHE A 216 2.59 -16.87 5.63
C PHE A 216 1.33 -17.33 4.87
N THR A 217 1.27 -17.10 3.57
CA THR A 217 0.07 -17.43 2.77
C THR A 217 -0.16 -18.94 2.64
N ARG A 218 0.90 -19.75 2.72
CA ARG A 218 0.78 -21.22 2.66
C ARG A 218 0.11 -21.84 3.88
N ILE A 219 -0.03 -21.10 4.99
CA ILE A 219 -0.78 -21.56 6.19
C ILE A 219 -2.26 -21.85 5.84
N ALA A 220 -2.82 -21.22 4.81
CA ALA A 220 -4.18 -21.51 4.35
C ALA A 220 -4.36 -22.96 3.87
N LYS A 221 -3.32 -23.55 3.31
CA LYS A 221 -3.38 -24.88 2.66
C LYS A 221 -2.64 -25.96 3.45
N TYR A 222 -1.61 -25.60 4.19
CA TYR A 222 -0.72 -26.54 4.87
C TYR A 222 -0.67 -26.24 6.37
N SER A 223 -0.41 -27.27 7.19
CA SER A 223 -0.16 -27.08 8.62
C SER A 223 1.02 -26.13 8.85
N PHE A 224 0.96 -25.36 9.92
CA PHE A 224 2.02 -24.40 10.29
C PHE A 224 3.42 -25.07 10.39
N LEU A 225 3.49 -26.32 10.89
CA LEU A 225 4.73 -27.08 11.04
C LEU A 225 5.15 -27.81 9.76
N SER A 226 4.46 -27.64 8.64
CA SER A 226 4.80 -28.31 7.39
C SER A 226 6.03 -27.71 6.71
N VAL A 227 6.78 -28.54 5.97
CA VAL A 227 7.96 -28.13 5.21
C VAL A 227 7.67 -26.96 4.25
N PRO A 228 6.54 -26.93 3.50
CA PRO A 228 6.21 -25.80 2.64
C PRO A 228 6.03 -24.47 3.38
N VAL A 229 5.58 -24.47 4.62
CA VAL A 229 5.44 -23.26 5.45
C VAL A 229 6.77 -22.90 6.10
N LEU A 230 7.32 -23.81 6.90
CA LEU A 230 8.57 -23.57 7.65
C LEU A 230 9.75 -23.30 6.72
N GLY A 231 9.86 -24.02 5.59
CA GLY A 231 10.95 -23.82 4.62
C GLY A 231 11.02 -22.38 4.11
N PHE A 232 9.88 -21.80 3.72
CA PHE A 232 9.84 -20.40 3.29
C PHE A 232 10.06 -19.41 4.43
N LEU A 233 9.50 -19.65 5.62
CA LEU A 233 9.73 -18.77 6.78
C LEU A 233 11.20 -18.78 7.20
N VAL A 234 11.84 -19.95 7.27
CA VAL A 234 13.26 -20.08 7.60
C VAL A 234 14.13 -19.40 6.54
N LEU A 235 13.86 -19.65 5.27
CA LEU A 235 14.59 -19.00 4.17
C LEU A 235 14.44 -17.48 4.22
N GLY A 236 13.22 -16.98 4.50
CA GLY A 236 12.95 -15.57 4.69
C GLY A 236 13.72 -14.97 5.87
N ILE A 237 13.75 -15.65 7.00
CA ILE A 237 14.51 -15.22 8.20
C ILE A 237 16.02 -15.23 7.91
N ILE A 238 16.56 -16.28 7.31
CA ILE A 238 17.98 -16.37 6.93
C ILE A 238 18.35 -15.20 6.00
N SER A 239 17.52 -14.93 4.97
CA SER A 239 17.75 -13.84 4.02
C SER A 239 17.69 -12.47 4.71
N LEU A 240 16.79 -12.30 5.69
CA LEU A 240 16.71 -11.08 6.50
C LEU A 240 17.95 -10.91 7.39
N LEU A 241 18.48 -11.98 7.97
CA LEU A 241 19.73 -11.97 8.75
C LEU A 241 20.94 -11.63 7.87
N ILE A 242 20.99 -12.18 6.65
CA ILE A 242 22.02 -11.82 5.65
C ILE A 242 21.93 -10.33 5.32
N TRP A 243 20.73 -9.81 5.03
CA TRP A 243 20.51 -8.40 4.79
C TRP A 243 20.96 -7.53 5.97
N LEU A 244 20.59 -7.90 7.20
CA LEU A 244 21.01 -7.21 8.41
C LEU A 244 22.55 -7.17 8.51
N LYS A 245 23.23 -8.30 8.31
CA LYS A 245 24.70 -8.40 8.39
C LYS A 245 25.39 -7.51 7.35
N ILE A 246 24.92 -7.54 6.09
CA ILE A 246 25.53 -6.76 5.00
C ILE A 246 25.27 -5.26 5.18
N SER A 247 24.07 -4.89 5.66
CA SER A 247 23.66 -3.49 5.77
C SER A 247 24.10 -2.82 7.07
N TRP A 248 24.46 -3.60 8.12
CA TRP A 248 24.76 -3.06 9.44
C TRP A 248 26.00 -2.17 9.48
N SER A 249 27.05 -2.57 8.75
CA SER A 249 28.34 -1.87 8.72
C SER A 249 28.47 -0.87 7.58
N ASP A 250 27.47 -0.82 6.67
CA ASP A 250 27.51 0.04 5.51
C ASP A 250 26.88 1.40 5.81
N LYS A 251 27.71 2.46 5.84
CA LYS A 251 27.24 3.84 6.05
C LYS A 251 26.32 4.36 4.93
N GLU A 252 26.43 3.78 3.74
CA GLU A 252 25.61 4.12 2.56
C GLU A 252 24.56 3.03 2.26
N ALA A 253 24.12 2.30 3.28
CA ALA A 253 23.13 1.24 3.11
C ALA A 253 21.86 1.77 2.44
N LEU A 254 21.21 0.93 1.60
CA LEU A 254 19.89 1.23 1.00
C LEU A 254 18.87 1.58 2.07
N ILE A 255 18.85 0.77 3.10
CA ILE A 255 18.08 0.95 4.33
C ILE A 255 19.03 0.66 5.47
N SER A 256 19.22 1.62 6.39
CA SER A 256 20.11 1.45 7.55
C SER A 256 19.40 0.72 8.70
N PRO A 257 19.83 -0.52 9.04
CA PRO A 257 19.24 -1.24 10.17
C PRO A 257 19.55 -0.58 11.52
N GLN A 258 20.56 0.28 11.59
CA GLN A 258 20.93 0.99 12.83
C GLN A 258 19.81 1.92 13.33
N LEU A 259 18.89 2.35 12.46
CA LEU A 259 17.73 3.17 12.83
C LEU A 259 16.77 2.45 13.77
N PHE A 260 16.71 1.11 13.69
CA PHE A 260 15.87 0.31 14.58
C PHE A 260 16.37 0.29 16.04
N LYS A 261 17.60 0.74 16.33
CA LYS A 261 18.08 0.95 17.70
C LYS A 261 17.31 2.06 18.42
N ASN A 262 16.73 3.00 17.68
CA ASN A 262 15.85 4.00 18.28
C ASN A 262 14.49 3.38 18.58
N LEU A 263 14.29 3.02 19.85
CA LEU A 263 13.08 2.33 20.31
C LEU A 263 11.80 3.10 19.97
N ARG A 264 11.81 4.45 20.09
CA ARG A 264 10.63 5.28 19.76
C ARG A 264 10.30 5.22 18.27
N PHE A 265 11.30 5.25 17.41
CA PHE A 265 11.13 5.09 15.96
C PHE A 265 10.54 3.71 15.65
N SER A 266 11.14 2.65 16.21
CA SER A 266 10.74 1.26 15.93
C SER A 266 9.32 0.96 16.41
N MET A 267 8.93 1.44 17.60
CA MET A 267 7.59 1.20 18.12
C MET A 267 6.51 1.96 17.33
N GLN A 268 6.80 3.19 16.89
CA GLN A 268 5.88 3.94 16.03
C GLN A 268 5.79 3.35 14.62
N LEU A 269 6.87 2.77 14.11
CA LEU A 269 6.89 2.03 12.85
C LEU A 269 6.03 0.76 12.93
N ILE A 270 6.12 -0.01 14.04
CA ILE A 270 5.26 -1.18 14.28
C ILE A 270 3.78 -0.76 14.34
N ALA A 271 3.47 0.30 15.07
CA ALA A 271 2.12 0.84 15.15
C ALA A 271 1.58 1.26 13.76
N TYR A 272 2.44 1.88 12.95
CA TYR A 272 2.13 2.24 11.57
C TYR A 272 1.85 1.01 10.69
N CYS A 273 2.66 -0.05 10.82
CA CYS A 273 2.46 -1.31 10.11
C CYS A 273 1.15 -1.98 10.50
N PHE A 274 0.80 -2.03 11.79
CA PHE A 274 -0.46 -2.61 12.26
C PHE A 274 -1.68 -1.86 11.72
N ALA A 275 -1.63 -0.52 11.70
CA ALA A 275 -2.69 0.28 11.09
C ALA A 275 -2.84 -0.02 9.59
N LYS A 276 -1.72 -0.21 8.86
CA LYS A 276 -1.76 -0.54 7.42
C LYS A 276 -2.28 -1.95 7.17
N ILE A 277 -1.85 -2.95 7.96
CA ILE A 277 -2.36 -4.33 7.89
C ILE A 277 -3.88 -4.32 8.02
N ALA A 278 -4.41 -3.67 9.07
CA ALA A 278 -5.83 -3.65 9.33
C ALA A 278 -6.62 -2.96 8.21
N THR A 279 -6.09 -1.86 7.67
CA THR A 279 -6.74 -1.11 6.58
C THR A 279 -6.87 -1.93 5.31
N LEU A 280 -5.81 -2.62 4.88
CA LEU A 280 -5.84 -3.43 3.66
C LEU A 280 -6.62 -4.75 3.85
N ALA A 281 -6.59 -5.32 5.06
CA ALA A 281 -7.44 -6.46 5.40
C ALA A 281 -8.93 -6.12 5.27
N LEU A 282 -9.37 -4.98 5.83
CA LEU A 282 -10.76 -4.52 5.69
C LEU A 282 -11.13 -4.19 4.25
N GLY A 283 -10.21 -3.56 3.50
CA GLY A 283 -10.37 -3.29 2.08
C GLY A 283 -10.55 -4.56 1.23
N PHE A 284 -9.95 -5.67 1.64
CA PHE A 284 -10.15 -6.98 1.02
C PHE A 284 -11.47 -7.64 1.44
N ILE A 285 -11.79 -7.61 2.74
CA ILE A 285 -12.96 -8.31 3.29
C ILE A 285 -14.27 -7.73 2.75
N PHE A 286 -14.46 -6.42 2.82
CA PHE A 286 -15.79 -5.85 2.60
C PHE A 286 -16.34 -6.04 1.20
N PRO A 287 -15.58 -5.88 0.10
CA PRO A 287 -16.09 -6.22 -1.23
C PRO A 287 -16.55 -7.67 -1.36
N ILE A 288 -15.79 -8.61 -0.79
CA ILE A 288 -16.12 -10.03 -0.82
C ILE A 288 -17.35 -10.31 0.07
N TYR A 289 -17.40 -9.71 1.26
CA TYR A 289 -18.50 -9.87 2.20
C TYR A 289 -19.84 -9.38 1.62
N VAL A 290 -19.83 -8.20 1.00
CA VAL A 290 -21.02 -7.62 0.37
C VAL A 290 -21.54 -8.52 -0.74
N GLN A 291 -20.68 -9.09 -1.55
CA GLN A 291 -21.08 -9.97 -2.65
C GLN A 291 -21.46 -11.38 -2.19
N ALA A 292 -20.66 -12.00 -1.31
CA ALA A 292 -20.83 -13.39 -0.93
C ALA A 292 -21.80 -13.60 0.25
N VAL A 293 -21.92 -12.63 1.17
CA VAL A 293 -22.78 -12.75 2.38
C VAL A 293 -24.05 -11.95 2.23
N ASN A 294 -23.95 -10.70 1.74
CA ASN A 294 -25.11 -9.81 1.58
C ASN A 294 -25.75 -9.91 0.19
N HIS A 295 -25.20 -10.74 -0.72
CA HIS A 295 -25.70 -10.94 -2.09
C HIS A 295 -25.84 -9.62 -2.91
N GLY A 296 -24.98 -8.62 -2.60
CA GLY A 296 -24.93 -7.34 -3.29
C GLY A 296 -24.20 -7.40 -4.61
N SER A 297 -24.45 -6.39 -5.48
CA SER A 297 -23.72 -6.25 -6.74
C SER A 297 -22.26 -5.83 -6.54
N VAL A 298 -21.42 -6.01 -7.57
CA VAL A 298 -20.02 -5.55 -7.58
C VAL A 298 -19.94 -4.03 -7.42
N SER A 299 -20.85 -3.33 -8.09
CA SER A 299 -20.99 -1.88 -7.98
C SER A 299 -21.30 -1.43 -6.55
N LEU A 300 -22.25 -2.10 -5.87
CA LEU A 300 -22.56 -1.82 -4.46
C LEU A 300 -21.32 -2.04 -3.57
N ALA A 301 -20.57 -3.12 -3.79
CA ALA A 301 -19.34 -3.41 -3.07
C ALA A 301 -18.29 -2.30 -3.24
N GLY A 302 -18.20 -1.69 -4.42
CA GLY A 302 -17.37 -0.51 -4.68
C GLY A 302 -17.85 0.74 -3.96
N TRP A 303 -19.14 1.07 -4.08
CA TRP A 303 -19.74 2.25 -3.48
C TRP A 303 -19.68 2.26 -1.95
N ILE A 304 -19.81 1.11 -1.30
CA ILE A 304 -19.74 0.97 0.16
C ILE A 304 -18.39 1.46 0.72
N THR A 305 -17.31 1.31 -0.02
CA THR A 305 -15.97 1.71 0.44
C THR A 305 -15.67 3.20 0.21
N PHE A 306 -16.38 3.86 -0.69
CA PHE A 306 -16.12 5.25 -1.09
C PHE A 306 -16.24 6.27 0.06
N PRO A 307 -17.33 6.28 0.87
CA PRO A 307 -17.45 7.24 1.97
C PRO A 307 -16.30 7.14 2.98
N GLY A 308 -15.80 5.92 3.25
CA GLY A 308 -14.64 5.72 4.10
C GLY A 308 -13.37 6.32 3.51
N ALA A 309 -13.14 6.18 2.21
CA ALA A 309 -11.98 6.77 1.55
C ALA A 309 -12.02 8.32 1.56
N VAL A 310 -13.19 8.91 1.38
CA VAL A 310 -13.37 10.37 1.46
C VAL A 310 -13.10 10.86 2.87
N ILE A 311 -13.68 10.24 3.89
CA ILE A 311 -13.47 10.65 5.28
C ILE A 311 -12.01 10.48 5.71
N ASN A 312 -11.32 9.44 5.22
CA ASN A 312 -9.89 9.26 5.44
C ASN A 312 -9.09 10.48 4.97
N ALA A 313 -9.33 10.95 3.75
CA ALA A 313 -8.63 12.12 3.21
C ALA A 313 -8.91 13.40 4.02
N LEU A 314 -10.16 13.63 4.42
CA LEU A 314 -10.55 14.78 5.25
C LEU A 314 -9.89 14.72 6.64
N MET A 315 -9.93 13.56 7.29
CA MET A 315 -9.35 13.37 8.61
C MET A 315 -7.82 13.40 8.59
N ALA A 316 -7.16 12.96 7.54
CA ALA A 316 -5.72 13.11 7.36
C ALA A 316 -5.29 14.59 7.28
N ALA A 317 -6.06 15.43 6.58
CA ALA A 317 -5.81 16.87 6.51
C ALA A 317 -6.02 17.55 7.88
N LEU A 318 -7.07 17.15 8.61
CA LEU A 318 -7.34 17.63 9.97
C LEU A 318 -6.23 17.20 10.94
N ALA A 319 -5.76 15.96 10.83
CA ALA A 319 -4.67 15.41 11.64
C ALA A 319 -3.38 16.22 11.48
N GLY A 320 -3.03 16.62 10.25
CA GLY A 320 -1.88 17.49 10.00
C GLY A 320 -1.99 18.82 10.76
N LYS A 321 -3.15 19.48 10.71
CA LYS A 321 -3.39 20.74 11.47
C LYS A 321 -3.31 20.53 12.99
N LEU A 322 -3.83 19.40 13.50
CA LEU A 322 -3.77 19.07 14.92
C LEU A 322 -2.34 18.74 15.35
N LEU A 323 -1.59 18.05 14.53
CA LEU A 323 -0.18 17.71 14.77
C LEU A 323 0.66 18.98 14.92
N ASP A 324 0.48 19.97 14.05
CA ASP A 324 1.21 21.24 14.09
C ASP A 324 0.85 22.04 15.37
N LYS A 325 -0.44 22.11 15.73
CA LYS A 325 -0.91 22.89 16.86
C LYS A 325 -0.70 22.19 18.21
N LYS A 326 -1.09 20.92 18.33
CA LYS A 326 -1.17 20.18 19.62
C LYS A 326 -0.17 19.02 19.73
N GLY A 327 0.65 18.79 18.69
CA GLY A 327 1.60 17.66 18.63
C GLY A 327 0.96 16.36 18.14
N ALA A 328 1.80 15.36 17.85
CA ALA A 328 1.40 14.12 17.19
C ALA A 328 0.51 13.22 18.07
N ARG A 329 0.64 13.30 19.39
CA ARG A 329 -0.04 12.37 20.32
C ARG A 329 -1.55 12.44 20.22
N LEU A 330 -2.11 13.63 20.12
CA LEU A 330 -3.57 13.83 20.11
C LEU A 330 -4.24 13.20 18.88
N PRO A 331 -3.83 13.52 17.62
CA PRO A 331 -4.45 12.90 16.44
C PRO A 331 -4.23 11.39 16.40
N ILE A 332 -3.08 10.89 16.86
CA ILE A 332 -2.81 9.44 16.90
C ILE A 332 -3.77 8.74 17.86
N ILE A 333 -3.93 9.22 19.09
CA ILE A 333 -4.79 8.58 20.09
C ILE A 333 -6.25 8.62 19.64
N ILE A 334 -6.76 9.76 19.18
CA ILE A 334 -8.13 9.89 18.69
C ILE A 334 -8.35 8.91 17.53
N GLY A 335 -7.40 8.87 16.58
CA GLY A 335 -7.50 8.00 15.42
C GLY A 335 -7.51 6.51 15.79
N VAL A 336 -6.63 6.09 16.70
CA VAL A 336 -6.57 4.68 17.13
C VAL A 336 -7.81 4.30 17.93
N ILE A 337 -8.34 5.18 18.80
CA ILE A 337 -9.59 4.93 19.54
C ILE A 337 -10.76 4.79 18.58
N ALA A 338 -10.90 5.66 17.58
CA ALA A 338 -11.97 5.55 16.58
C ALA A 338 -11.89 4.22 15.79
N SER A 339 -10.68 3.84 15.35
CA SER A 339 -10.45 2.56 14.67
C SER A 339 -10.76 1.37 15.57
N LEU A 340 -10.36 1.44 16.84
CA LEU A 340 -10.65 0.41 17.86
C LEU A 340 -12.15 0.26 18.09
N THR A 341 -12.86 1.35 18.30
CA THR A 341 -14.32 1.36 18.48
C THR A 341 -15.02 0.71 17.29
N SER A 342 -14.60 1.06 16.08
CA SER A 342 -15.15 0.46 14.85
C SER A 342 -14.95 -1.06 14.83
N LEU A 343 -13.75 -1.56 15.14
CA LEU A 343 -13.47 -3.00 15.16
C LEU A 343 -14.22 -3.74 16.28
N ILE A 344 -14.39 -3.13 17.44
CA ILE A 344 -15.23 -3.69 18.50
C ILE A 344 -16.67 -3.85 18.01
N LEU A 345 -17.24 -2.81 17.41
CA LEU A 345 -18.60 -2.86 16.88
C LEU A 345 -18.74 -3.86 15.73
N MET A 346 -17.73 -4.00 14.83
CA MET A 346 -17.72 -5.03 13.79
C MET A 346 -17.79 -6.45 14.38
N ASN A 347 -17.08 -6.70 15.49
CA ASN A 347 -17.10 -8.01 16.16
C ASN A 347 -18.44 -8.29 16.87
N ILE A 348 -19.06 -7.29 17.48
CA ILE A 348 -20.32 -7.44 18.23
C ILE A 348 -21.51 -7.56 17.27
N LEU A 349 -21.54 -6.75 16.22
CA LEU A 349 -22.68 -6.66 15.31
C LEU A 349 -22.67 -7.68 14.17
N ALA A 350 -21.59 -8.48 14.05
CA ALA A 350 -21.54 -9.50 13.01
C ALA A 350 -22.63 -10.59 13.19
N PRO A 351 -23.39 -10.95 12.13
CA PRO A 351 -23.21 -10.61 10.72
C PRO A 351 -23.62 -9.18 10.37
N LEU A 352 -22.83 -8.52 9.51
CA LEU A 352 -22.97 -7.11 9.19
C LEU A 352 -23.89 -6.88 7.99
N SER A 353 -24.88 -6.00 8.11
CA SER A 353 -25.62 -5.48 6.97
C SER A 353 -24.76 -4.49 6.15
N SER A 354 -25.12 -4.27 4.89
CA SER A 354 -24.40 -3.31 4.03
C SER A 354 -24.36 -1.89 4.61
N ILE A 355 -25.41 -1.45 5.28
CA ILE A 355 -25.45 -0.15 5.97
C ILE A 355 -24.49 -0.12 7.15
N ALA A 356 -24.47 -1.18 7.98
CA ALA A 356 -23.53 -1.29 9.09
C ALA A 356 -22.08 -1.25 8.60
N ILE A 357 -21.78 -1.93 7.48
CA ILE A 357 -20.46 -1.89 6.87
C ILE A 357 -20.07 -0.46 6.51
N VAL A 358 -20.92 0.31 5.83
CA VAL A 358 -20.63 1.71 5.46
C VAL A 358 -20.30 2.55 6.71
N LEU A 359 -21.15 2.50 7.72
CA LEU A 359 -20.98 3.32 8.92
C LEU A 359 -19.71 2.96 9.69
N LEU A 360 -19.45 1.67 9.87
CA LEU A 360 -18.27 1.18 10.57
C LEU A 360 -16.99 1.41 9.74
N TYR A 361 -17.08 1.31 8.42
CA TYR A 361 -15.95 1.61 7.52
C TYR A 361 -15.59 3.10 7.57
N VAL A 362 -16.57 3.99 7.55
CA VAL A 362 -16.38 5.45 7.73
C VAL A 362 -15.72 5.75 9.07
N LEU A 363 -16.17 5.13 10.15
CA LEU A 363 -15.59 5.33 11.49
C LEU A 363 -14.13 4.84 11.53
N TYR A 364 -13.86 3.64 10.98
CA TYR A 364 -12.52 3.07 10.93
C TYR A 364 -11.57 3.94 10.10
N TYR A 365 -11.97 4.30 8.86
CA TYR A 365 -11.12 5.07 7.95
C TYR A 365 -10.94 6.52 8.40
N GLY A 366 -11.90 7.09 9.11
CA GLY A 366 -11.75 8.36 9.79
C GLY A 366 -10.65 8.31 10.85
N GLY A 367 -10.65 7.24 11.66
CA GLY A 367 -9.60 6.97 12.64
C GLY A 367 -8.24 6.75 11.99
N TYR A 368 -8.18 5.91 10.94
CA TYR A 368 -6.97 5.65 10.17
C TYR A 368 -6.36 6.94 9.58
N GLY A 369 -7.18 7.80 8.97
CA GLY A 369 -6.73 9.08 8.42
C GLY A 369 -6.09 9.98 9.48
N MET A 370 -6.63 9.98 10.70
CA MET A 370 -6.04 10.76 11.80
C MET A 370 -4.71 10.19 12.31
N CYS A 371 -4.56 8.88 12.42
CA CYS A 371 -3.38 8.29 13.05
C CYS A 371 -2.23 8.01 12.08
N PHE A 372 -2.51 7.57 10.84
CA PHE A 372 -1.51 6.99 9.94
C PHE A 372 -0.36 7.96 9.58
N GLY A 373 -0.68 9.11 8.98
CA GLY A 373 0.32 10.13 8.65
C GLY A 373 1.01 10.72 9.87
N SER A 374 0.26 10.83 10.97
CA SER A 374 0.79 11.34 12.25
C SER A 374 1.80 10.39 12.88
N LEU A 375 1.60 9.05 12.79
CA LEU A 375 2.56 8.04 13.24
C LEU A 375 3.87 8.13 12.46
N MET A 376 3.79 8.22 11.13
CA MET A 376 4.96 8.36 10.28
C MET A 376 5.75 9.63 10.62
N THR A 377 5.08 10.78 10.68
CA THR A 377 5.71 12.06 10.99
C THR A 377 6.35 12.03 12.38
N SER A 378 5.63 11.53 13.39
CA SER A 378 6.13 11.41 14.75
C SER A 378 7.35 10.49 14.84
N GLY A 379 7.32 9.36 14.13
CA GLY A 379 8.47 8.42 14.05
C GLY A 379 9.69 9.10 13.43
N LEU A 380 9.53 9.80 12.32
CA LEU A 380 10.64 10.50 11.64
C LEU A 380 11.25 11.59 12.52
N ILE A 381 10.45 12.36 13.26
CA ILE A 381 10.96 13.40 14.16
C ILE A 381 11.87 12.85 15.26
N THR A 382 11.76 11.56 15.61
CA THR A 382 12.67 10.92 16.60
C THR A 382 14.09 10.68 16.05
N LEU A 383 14.27 10.77 14.74
CA LEU A 383 15.54 10.59 14.06
C LEU A 383 16.27 11.93 13.86
N SER A 384 17.59 11.89 13.67
CA SER A 384 18.34 13.05 13.21
C SER A 384 17.94 13.44 11.78
N LYS A 385 18.05 14.73 11.43
CA LYS A 385 17.70 15.24 10.09
C LYS A 385 18.42 14.48 8.95
N ALA A 386 19.66 14.07 9.17
CA ALA A 386 20.45 13.29 8.20
C ALA A 386 19.81 11.91 7.90
N ASN A 387 19.08 11.34 8.86
CA ASN A 387 18.48 10.01 8.77
C ASN A 387 17.02 10.03 8.30
N HIS A 388 16.41 11.22 8.13
CA HIS A 388 14.99 11.31 7.73
C HIS A 388 14.70 10.63 6.38
N ALA A 389 15.60 10.75 5.40
CA ALA A 389 15.42 10.11 4.09
C ALA A 389 15.41 8.58 4.19
N GLN A 390 16.31 8.01 5.00
CA GLN A 390 16.35 6.56 5.23
C GLN A 390 15.16 6.07 6.06
N GLY A 391 14.78 6.82 7.10
CA GLY A 391 13.58 6.55 7.88
C GLY A 391 12.31 6.54 7.02
N ASN A 392 12.19 7.50 6.11
CA ASN A 392 11.08 7.55 5.15
C ASN A 392 11.08 6.33 4.21
N ALA A 393 12.24 5.89 3.73
CA ALA A 393 12.35 4.69 2.90
C ALA A 393 11.89 3.42 3.66
N ILE A 394 12.24 3.31 4.95
CA ILE A 394 11.78 2.22 5.83
C ILE A 394 10.26 2.23 5.95
N PHE A 395 9.67 3.40 6.28
CA PHE A 395 8.21 3.53 6.38
C PHE A 395 7.52 3.12 5.09
N ASN A 396 7.98 3.60 3.93
CA ASN A 396 7.36 3.28 2.64
C ASN A 396 7.50 1.80 2.27
N THR A 397 8.67 1.19 2.50
CA THR A 397 8.89 -0.23 2.23
C THR A 397 8.00 -1.11 3.09
N LEU A 398 7.98 -0.85 4.41
CA LEU A 398 7.15 -1.62 5.32
C LEU A 398 5.66 -1.33 5.20
N GLN A 399 5.28 -0.12 4.74
CA GLN A 399 3.89 0.19 4.37
C GLN A 399 3.37 -0.77 3.31
N GLN A 400 4.12 -0.96 2.24
CA GLN A 400 3.71 -1.83 1.13
C GLN A 400 3.69 -3.30 1.55
N PHE A 401 4.73 -3.74 2.25
CA PHE A 401 4.77 -5.10 2.79
C PHE A 401 3.64 -5.38 3.79
N SER A 402 3.37 -4.44 4.69
CA SER A 402 2.25 -4.55 5.65
C SER A 402 0.90 -4.55 4.96
N GLY A 403 0.75 -3.79 3.87
CA GLY A 403 -0.46 -3.83 3.04
C GLY A 403 -0.68 -5.20 2.42
N ALA A 404 0.38 -5.78 1.82
CA ALA A 404 0.36 -7.12 1.26
C ALA A 404 0.01 -8.17 2.34
N LEU A 405 0.64 -8.06 3.52
CA LEU A 405 0.39 -8.95 4.65
C LEU A 405 -1.05 -8.85 5.17
N GLY A 406 -1.63 -7.64 5.19
CA GLY A 406 -3.02 -7.42 5.62
C GLY A 406 -4.03 -8.10 4.69
N THR A 407 -3.89 -7.93 3.38
CA THR A 407 -4.72 -8.61 2.38
C THR A 407 -4.58 -10.13 2.48
N ALA A 408 -3.34 -10.62 2.59
CA ALA A 408 -3.07 -12.05 2.72
C ALA A 408 -3.61 -12.65 4.03
N LEU A 409 -3.54 -11.92 5.15
CA LEU A 409 -4.12 -12.32 6.43
C LEU A 409 -5.63 -12.56 6.28
N ALA A 410 -6.34 -11.59 5.71
CA ALA A 410 -7.77 -11.68 5.51
C ALA A 410 -8.15 -12.84 4.57
N GLY A 411 -7.46 -12.95 3.42
CA GLY A 411 -7.71 -14.01 2.46
C GLY A 411 -7.41 -15.41 3.02
N THR A 412 -6.31 -15.55 3.78
CA THR A 412 -5.95 -16.81 4.43
C THR A 412 -7.01 -17.25 5.44
N LEU A 413 -7.48 -16.35 6.31
CA LEU A 413 -8.50 -16.67 7.32
C LEU A 413 -9.85 -16.99 6.68
N ILE A 414 -10.23 -16.27 5.63
CA ILE A 414 -11.45 -16.58 4.86
C ILE A 414 -11.32 -17.94 4.18
N ALA A 415 -10.20 -18.25 3.53
CA ALA A 415 -9.99 -19.54 2.87
C ALA A 415 -10.04 -20.71 3.85
N ILE A 416 -9.39 -20.60 5.02
CA ILE A 416 -9.46 -21.62 6.08
C ILE A 416 -10.91 -21.82 6.53
N ALA A 417 -11.66 -20.73 6.74
CA ALA A 417 -13.05 -20.82 7.16
C ALA A 417 -13.95 -21.44 6.07
N GLN A 418 -13.74 -21.11 4.80
CA GLN A 418 -14.48 -21.68 3.67
C GLN A 418 -14.22 -23.18 3.52
N ASN A 419 -13.00 -23.65 3.76
CA ASN A 419 -12.67 -25.08 3.73
C ASN A 419 -13.32 -25.87 4.87
N ASN A 420 -13.56 -25.24 6.03
CA ASN A 420 -14.09 -25.90 7.22
C ASN A 420 -15.61 -25.72 7.41
N HIS A 421 -16.21 -24.71 6.77
CA HIS A 421 -17.61 -24.35 6.96
C HIS A 421 -18.31 -24.07 5.63
N VAL A 422 -19.03 -25.07 5.12
CA VAL A 422 -19.79 -24.93 3.87
C VAL A 422 -20.93 -23.93 4.03
N GLY A 423 -21.03 -22.98 3.12
CA GLY A 423 -22.08 -21.95 3.08
C GLY A 423 -21.81 -20.68 3.88
N ASN A 424 -21.23 -20.75 5.08
CA ASN A 424 -21.00 -19.59 5.95
C ASN A 424 -19.52 -19.20 6.12
N GLY A 425 -18.62 -19.83 5.40
CA GLY A 425 -17.17 -19.67 5.58
C GLY A 425 -16.69 -18.24 5.43
N THR A 426 -17.21 -17.48 4.49
CA THR A 426 -16.83 -16.07 4.29
C THR A 426 -17.19 -15.20 5.51
N ALA A 427 -18.37 -15.36 6.07
CA ALA A 427 -18.80 -14.62 7.26
C ALA A 427 -17.96 -14.97 8.49
N ILE A 428 -17.70 -16.28 8.70
CA ILE A 428 -16.88 -16.79 9.81
C ILE A 428 -15.43 -16.31 9.69
N GLY A 429 -14.81 -16.45 8.52
CA GLY A 429 -13.43 -16.02 8.27
C GLY A 429 -13.26 -14.51 8.41
N SER A 430 -14.26 -13.74 8.00
CA SER A 430 -14.30 -12.29 8.23
C SER A 430 -14.33 -11.96 9.71
N LYS A 431 -15.15 -12.66 10.51
CA LYS A 431 -15.22 -12.49 11.97
C LYS A 431 -13.87 -12.82 12.64
N TRP A 432 -13.22 -13.93 12.25
CA TRP A 432 -11.88 -14.25 12.75
C TRP A 432 -10.87 -13.14 12.40
N THR A 433 -10.96 -12.60 11.19
CA THR A 433 -10.10 -11.48 10.81
C THR A 433 -10.37 -10.25 11.66
N PHE A 434 -11.64 -9.86 11.89
CA PHE A 434 -11.97 -8.74 12.77
C PHE A 434 -11.40 -8.91 14.19
N MET A 435 -11.41 -10.14 14.75
CA MET A 435 -10.78 -10.43 16.06
C MET A 435 -9.27 -10.22 16.03
N VAL A 436 -8.58 -10.72 15.00
CA VAL A 436 -7.12 -10.50 14.86
C VAL A 436 -6.80 -9.03 14.72
N LEU A 437 -7.54 -8.30 13.87
CA LEU A 437 -7.35 -6.86 13.69
C LEU A 437 -7.63 -6.08 14.98
N LEU A 438 -8.62 -6.49 15.77
CA LEU A 438 -8.91 -5.90 17.08
C LEU A 438 -7.69 -5.99 18.00
N VAL A 439 -7.06 -7.17 18.08
CA VAL A 439 -5.83 -7.36 18.87
C VAL A 439 -4.72 -6.44 18.38
N LEU A 440 -4.49 -6.36 17.07
CA LEU A 440 -3.44 -5.48 16.50
C LEU A 440 -3.69 -4.00 16.85
N ILE A 441 -4.94 -3.54 16.82
CA ILE A 441 -5.26 -2.13 17.11
C ILE A 441 -5.26 -1.86 18.63
N ILE A 442 -5.55 -2.84 19.48
CA ILE A 442 -5.32 -2.72 20.92
C ILE A 442 -3.82 -2.53 21.22
N VAL A 443 -2.97 -3.36 20.61
CA VAL A 443 -1.51 -3.22 20.74
C VAL A 443 -1.06 -1.84 20.21
N ASN A 444 -1.62 -1.39 19.07
CA ASN A 444 -1.35 -0.08 18.52
C ASN A 444 -1.69 1.05 19.53
N LEU A 445 -2.81 0.94 20.23
CA LEU A 445 -3.17 1.91 21.28
C LEU A 445 -2.14 1.94 22.40
N VAL A 446 -1.71 0.77 22.88
CA VAL A 446 -0.67 0.69 23.92
C VAL A 446 0.64 1.33 23.44
N LEU A 447 1.08 1.01 22.22
CA LEU A 447 2.28 1.60 21.62
C LEU A 447 2.16 3.13 21.48
N ALA A 448 0.98 3.63 21.08
CA ALA A 448 0.73 5.06 20.96
C ALA A 448 0.76 5.76 22.33
N LEU A 449 0.19 5.16 23.36
CA LEU A 449 0.17 5.73 24.70
C LEU A 449 1.57 5.82 25.35
N VAL A 450 2.42 4.80 25.11
CA VAL A 450 3.74 4.68 25.73
C VAL A 450 4.83 5.41 24.95
N PHE A 451 4.88 5.28 23.63
CA PHE A 451 6.02 5.70 22.81
C PHE A 451 5.83 7.00 22.04
N VAL A 452 4.58 7.48 21.87
CA VAL A 452 4.36 8.79 21.23
C VAL A 452 4.58 9.91 22.25
N PRO A 453 5.55 10.82 22.00
CA PRO A 453 5.91 11.85 22.96
C PRO A 453 4.75 12.84 23.20
N LYS A 454 4.56 13.23 24.46
CA LYS A 454 3.71 14.38 24.80
C LYS A 454 4.39 15.66 24.30
N LYS A 455 3.64 16.59 23.72
CA LYS A 455 4.17 17.91 23.43
C LYS A 455 4.59 18.53 24.77
N LYS A 456 5.87 18.91 24.92
CA LYS A 456 6.27 19.73 26.06
C LYS A 456 5.50 21.04 25.94
N SER A 457 4.70 21.40 26.95
CA SER A 457 4.17 22.76 27.07
C SER A 457 5.36 23.72 27.14
N LYS A 458 5.42 24.65 26.18
CA LYS A 458 6.34 25.79 26.31
C LYS A 458 5.85 26.69 27.43
#